data_7cc292defd19d1cb4963e77fbe6ee36d
#
_entry.id   7cc292defd19d1cb4963e77fbe6ee36d
#
_cell.length_a   1.000
_cell.length_b   1.000
_cell.length_c   1.000
_cell.angle_alpha   90.00
_cell.angle_beta   90.00
_cell.angle_gamma   90.00
#
_symmetry.space_group_name_H-M   'P 1'
#
loop_
_entity.id
_entity.type
_entity.pdbx_description
1 polymer ?
#
loop_
_entity_poly.entity_id
_entity_poly.type
_entity_poly.pdbx_seq_one_letter_code
_entity_poly.pdbx_strand_id
1 'polypeptide(L)'
;FKYPINLINDSRGSFFEFLKSKKDGQVSILIVKSKKTRGNHFHMTKVEKFFILSGKGTFLFENIITGEKKTFSITSTNRQIIESIPGWAHSIKNTGKNDLIVILWSNEIFNKAKPDTFHYNLD
;
A
#
# COMPACT_ATOMS: atom_id res chain seq x y z
N PHE A 1 12.40 -13.24 -23.27
CA PHE A 1 11.11 -12.60 -23.09
C PHE A 1 10.42 -12.94 -21.76
N LYS A 2 11.04 -13.79 -20.95
CA LYS A 2 10.46 -14.25 -19.68
C LYS A 2 11.50 -14.21 -18.59
N TYR A 3 11.16 -13.60 -17.45
CA TYR A 3 12.06 -13.52 -16.30
C TYR A 3 11.24 -13.53 -15.00
N PRO A 4 11.83 -14.00 -13.90
CA PRO A 4 11.13 -14.04 -12.62
C PRO A 4 11.04 -12.65 -11.97
N ILE A 5 10.06 -12.49 -11.09
CA ILE A 5 9.97 -11.35 -10.20
C ILE A 5 10.87 -11.56 -8.98
N ASN A 6 11.20 -10.45 -8.29
CA ASN A 6 11.82 -10.49 -6.99
C ASN A 6 10.74 -10.38 -5.91
N LEU A 7 10.28 -11.52 -5.41
CA LEU A 7 9.19 -11.58 -4.44
C LEU A 7 9.71 -11.37 -3.03
N ILE A 8 9.12 -10.39 -2.32
CA ILE A 8 9.35 -10.17 -0.90
C ILE A 8 8.17 -10.76 -0.14
N ASN A 9 8.44 -11.74 0.72
CA ASN A 9 7.43 -12.55 1.39
C ASN A 9 7.61 -12.49 2.90
N ASP A 10 6.50 -12.36 3.63
CA ASP A 10 6.48 -12.49 5.09
C ASP A 10 5.13 -13.05 5.57
N SER A 11 4.89 -13.09 6.89
CA SER A 11 3.65 -13.65 7.45
C SER A 11 2.38 -12.87 7.06
N ARG A 12 2.53 -11.62 6.62
CA ARG A 12 1.40 -10.76 6.24
C ARG A 12 0.99 -10.94 4.77
N GLY A 13 1.87 -11.46 3.93
CA GLY A 13 1.65 -11.64 2.51
C GLY A 13 2.90 -11.40 1.69
N SER A 14 2.72 -10.85 0.50
CA SER A 14 3.78 -10.69 -0.48
C SER A 14 3.77 -9.29 -1.09
N PHE A 15 4.93 -8.89 -1.57
CA PHE A 15 5.12 -7.62 -2.26
C PHE A 15 6.16 -7.78 -3.35
N PHE A 16 5.93 -7.19 -4.51
CA PHE A 16 6.96 -7.12 -5.54
C PHE A 16 6.81 -5.85 -6.39
N GLU A 17 7.95 -5.35 -6.84
CA GLU A 17 8.02 -4.21 -7.74
C GLU A 17 7.85 -4.73 -9.18
N PHE A 18 6.84 -4.18 -9.86
CA PHE A 18 6.51 -4.58 -11.23
C PHE A 18 7.23 -3.70 -12.26
N LEU A 19 7.23 -2.39 -12.03
CA LEU A 19 7.79 -1.40 -12.96
C LEU A 19 8.41 -0.26 -12.19
N LYS A 20 9.61 0.16 -12.58
CA LYS A 20 10.29 1.33 -12.02
C LYS A 20 10.81 2.22 -13.12
N SER A 21 10.55 3.52 -12.99
CA SER A 21 11.06 4.56 -13.87
C SER A 21 11.36 5.80 -13.06
N LYS A 22 12.52 6.39 -13.23
CA LYS A 22 12.88 7.64 -12.55
C LYS A 22 11.91 8.76 -12.85
N LYS A 23 11.36 8.78 -14.06
CA LYS A 23 10.44 9.79 -14.53
C LYS A 23 9.00 9.54 -14.08
N ASP A 24 8.57 8.27 -14.09
CA ASP A 24 7.16 7.93 -13.99
C ASP A 24 6.78 7.28 -12.65
N GLY A 25 7.77 6.99 -11.81
CA GLY A 25 7.55 6.38 -10.51
C GLY A 25 7.66 4.87 -10.51
N GLN A 26 6.96 4.24 -9.57
CA GLN A 26 7.04 2.80 -9.34
C GLN A 26 5.65 2.20 -9.24
N VAL A 27 5.44 1.10 -9.94
CA VAL A 27 4.24 0.25 -9.80
C VAL A 27 4.64 -1.02 -9.08
N SER A 28 3.87 -1.37 -8.05
CA SER A 28 4.10 -2.56 -7.23
C SER A 28 2.80 -3.33 -7.03
N ILE A 29 2.93 -4.61 -6.73
CA ILE A 29 1.81 -5.47 -6.37
C ILE A 29 1.97 -5.86 -4.90
N LEU A 30 0.89 -5.66 -4.15
CA LEU A 30 0.80 -6.00 -2.74
C LEU A 30 -0.25 -7.09 -2.57
N ILE A 31 0.12 -8.17 -1.90
CA ILE A 31 -0.78 -9.25 -1.55
C ILE A 31 -0.85 -9.31 -0.02
N VAL A 32 -2.05 -9.14 0.53
CA VAL A 32 -2.29 -9.18 1.98
C VAL A 32 -3.10 -10.43 2.30
N LYS A 33 -2.54 -11.30 3.12
CA LYS A 33 -3.21 -12.53 3.55
C LYS A 33 -4.42 -12.20 4.41
N SER A 34 -5.39 -13.14 4.45
CA SER A 34 -6.60 -12.99 5.25
C SER A 34 -6.30 -12.60 6.70
N LYS A 35 -7.01 -11.59 7.19
CA LYS A 35 -6.92 -11.04 8.55
C LYS A 35 -5.60 -10.32 8.88
N LYS A 36 -4.72 -10.16 7.90
CA LYS A 36 -3.44 -9.46 8.10
C LYS A 36 -3.55 -7.99 7.73
N THR A 37 -2.61 -7.21 8.26
CA THR A 37 -2.50 -5.76 8.04
C THR A 37 -1.11 -5.43 7.50
N ARG A 38 -1.07 -4.54 6.50
CA ARG A 38 0.15 -3.98 5.94
C ARG A 38 0.12 -2.46 6.08
N GLY A 39 1.27 -1.83 6.00
CA GLY A 39 1.41 -0.38 6.16
C GLY A 39 1.84 0.00 7.58
N ASN A 40 1.01 0.76 8.30
CA ASN A 40 1.37 1.37 9.57
C ASN A 40 2.59 2.28 9.40
N HIS A 41 2.52 3.16 8.42
CA HIS A 41 3.59 4.10 8.12
C HIS A 41 3.03 5.34 7.40
N PHE A 42 3.86 6.37 7.31
CA PHE A 42 3.61 7.55 6.50
C PHE A 42 4.82 7.92 5.67
N HIS A 43 4.61 8.80 4.70
CA HIS A 43 5.64 9.34 3.82
C HIS A 43 5.67 10.85 3.91
N MET A 44 6.83 11.45 3.63
CA MET A 44 6.99 12.91 3.62
C MET A 44 6.90 13.49 2.22
N THR A 45 7.29 12.73 1.20
CA THR A 45 7.31 13.19 -0.21
C THR A 45 6.53 12.29 -1.15
N LYS A 46 6.33 11.02 -0.79
CA LYS A 46 5.63 10.07 -1.66
C LYS A 46 4.13 10.28 -1.65
N VAL A 47 3.56 10.23 -2.85
CA VAL A 47 2.13 10.04 -3.09
C VAL A 47 1.94 8.63 -3.61
N GLU A 48 0.95 7.92 -3.09
CA GLU A 48 0.63 6.57 -3.53
C GLU A 48 -0.82 6.47 -3.96
N LYS A 49 -1.07 5.67 -5.01
CA LYS A 49 -2.42 5.35 -5.46
C LYS A 49 -2.59 3.84 -5.41
N PHE A 50 -3.66 3.41 -4.77
CA PHE A 50 -3.98 2.00 -4.57
C PHE A 50 -5.24 1.64 -5.33
N PHE A 51 -5.21 0.51 -6.02
CA PHE A 51 -6.38 -0.05 -6.69
C PHE A 51 -6.54 -1.51 -6.29
N ILE A 52 -7.74 -1.87 -5.85
CA ILE A 52 -8.04 -3.22 -5.37
C ILE A 52 -8.39 -4.10 -6.58
N LEU A 53 -7.54 -5.07 -6.87
CA LEU A 53 -7.76 -6.01 -7.95
C LEU A 53 -8.65 -7.17 -7.53
N SER A 54 -8.51 -7.65 -6.29
CA SER A 54 -9.25 -8.79 -5.77
C SER A 54 -9.35 -8.72 -4.27
N GLY A 55 -10.48 -9.13 -3.72
CA GLY A 55 -10.71 -9.19 -2.29
C GLY A 55 -11.36 -7.94 -1.70
N LYS A 56 -11.33 -7.85 -0.38
CA LYS A 56 -11.92 -6.74 0.37
C LYS A 56 -11.13 -6.45 1.64
N GLY A 57 -11.26 -5.23 2.12
CA GLY A 57 -10.54 -4.83 3.32
C GLY A 57 -10.97 -3.47 3.84
N THR A 58 -10.14 -2.93 4.71
CA THR A 58 -10.31 -1.61 5.30
C THR A 58 -9.01 -0.83 5.18
N PHE A 59 -9.11 0.39 4.68
CA PHE A 59 -8.03 1.39 4.71
C PHE A 59 -8.25 2.32 5.88
N LEU A 60 -7.21 2.51 6.69
CA LEU A 60 -7.19 3.48 7.78
C LEU A 60 -6.18 4.57 7.45
N PHE A 61 -6.56 5.82 7.72
CA PHE A 61 -5.68 6.98 7.60
C PHE A 61 -5.72 7.79 8.89
N GLU A 62 -4.58 8.35 9.25
CA GLU A 62 -4.48 9.32 10.33
C GLU A 62 -3.50 10.42 9.96
N ASN A 63 -3.96 11.68 10.05
CA ASN A 63 -3.07 12.82 9.89
C ASN A 63 -2.13 12.89 11.09
N ILE A 64 -0.82 12.85 10.85
CA ILE A 64 0.20 12.77 11.91
C ILE A 64 0.30 14.05 12.73
N ILE A 65 -0.24 15.17 12.23
CA ILE A 65 -0.20 16.47 12.92
C ILE A 65 -1.50 16.70 13.67
N THR A 66 -2.65 16.55 13.01
CA THR A 66 -3.95 16.90 13.59
C THR A 66 -4.61 15.74 14.31
N GLY A 67 -4.20 14.49 14.04
CA GLY A 67 -4.85 13.29 14.55
C GLY A 67 -6.19 12.97 13.88
N GLU A 68 -6.58 13.71 12.82
CA GLU A 68 -7.78 13.40 12.07
C GLU A 68 -7.70 11.99 11.49
N LYS A 69 -8.78 11.22 11.66
CA LYS A 69 -8.85 9.84 11.17
C LYS A 69 -9.88 9.68 10.06
N LYS A 70 -9.55 8.84 9.09
CA LYS A 70 -10.46 8.43 8.03
C LYS A 70 -10.41 6.92 7.88
N THR A 71 -11.57 6.32 7.64
CA THR A 71 -11.71 4.88 7.46
C THR A 71 -12.52 4.62 6.20
N PHE A 72 -12.01 3.76 5.33
CA PHE A 72 -12.68 3.39 4.09
C PHE A 72 -12.78 1.87 3.98
N SER A 73 -13.99 1.36 3.74
CA SER A 73 -14.18 -0.02 3.30
C SER A 73 -13.81 -0.09 1.82
N ILE A 74 -13.00 -1.08 1.47
CA ILE A 74 -12.51 -1.27 0.11
C ILE A 74 -12.88 -2.66 -0.39
N THR A 75 -13.20 -2.75 -1.68
CA THR A 75 -13.52 -4.01 -2.35
C THR A 75 -13.19 -3.91 -3.83
N SER A 76 -12.83 -5.04 -4.43
CA SER A 76 -12.55 -5.10 -5.87
C SER A 76 -13.76 -4.75 -6.74
N THR A 77 -14.98 -4.86 -6.22
CA THR A 77 -16.19 -4.53 -6.97
C THR A 77 -16.47 -3.04 -7.06
N ASN A 78 -15.88 -2.25 -6.19
CA ASN A 78 -16.13 -0.80 -6.10
C ASN A 78 -15.31 0.05 -7.07
N ARG A 79 -14.22 -0.48 -7.60
CA ARG A 79 -13.38 0.13 -8.65
C ARG A 79 -12.98 1.58 -8.35
N GLN A 80 -12.48 1.81 -7.14
CA GLN A 80 -12.06 3.13 -6.67
C GLN A 80 -10.54 3.20 -6.52
N ILE A 81 -10.00 4.40 -6.66
CA ILE A 81 -8.62 4.70 -6.30
C ILE A 81 -8.60 5.20 -4.86
N ILE A 82 -7.76 4.60 -4.02
CA ILE A 82 -7.43 5.13 -2.70
C ILE A 82 -6.09 5.83 -2.84
N GLU A 83 -6.03 7.08 -2.42
CA GLU A 83 -4.81 7.89 -2.53
C GLU A 83 -4.26 8.21 -1.15
N SER A 84 -2.96 7.96 -0.96
CA SER A 84 -2.21 8.35 0.23
C SER A 84 -1.32 9.53 -0.11
N ILE A 85 -1.39 10.57 0.69
CA ILE A 85 -0.60 11.80 0.51
C ILE A 85 0.37 11.99 1.68
N PRO A 86 1.43 12.79 1.51
CA PRO A 86 2.40 13.06 2.58
C PRO A 86 1.73 13.53 3.85
N GLY A 87 2.26 13.06 4.99
CA GLY A 87 1.77 13.45 6.30
C GLY A 87 0.54 12.69 6.80
N TRP A 88 0.03 11.74 6.02
CA TRP A 88 -1.05 10.84 6.45
C TRP A 88 -0.52 9.42 6.60
N ALA A 89 -0.51 8.94 7.82
CA ALA A 89 -0.21 7.54 8.09
C ALA A 89 -1.36 6.67 7.59
N HIS A 90 -1.03 5.49 7.09
CA HIS A 90 -2.05 4.58 6.56
C HIS A 90 -1.73 3.12 6.84
N SER A 91 -2.79 2.33 6.87
CA SER A 91 -2.71 0.87 6.88
C SER A 91 -3.82 0.27 6.05
N ILE A 92 -3.58 -0.92 5.56
CA ILE A 92 -4.57 -1.72 4.83
C ILE A 92 -4.72 -3.07 5.53
N LYS A 93 -5.96 -3.43 5.88
CA LYS A 93 -6.28 -4.69 6.52
C LYS A 93 -7.17 -5.52 5.62
N ASN A 94 -6.79 -6.78 5.42
CA ASN A 94 -7.63 -7.75 4.73
C ASN A 94 -8.71 -8.26 5.69
N THR A 95 -9.97 -7.94 5.41
CA THR A 95 -11.12 -8.37 6.21
C THR A 95 -11.84 -9.57 5.59
N GLY A 96 -11.38 -10.04 4.44
CA GLY A 96 -11.96 -11.18 3.74
C GLY A 96 -11.31 -12.50 4.12
N LYS A 97 -11.76 -13.56 3.46
CA LYS A 97 -11.25 -14.92 3.64
C LYS A 97 -10.13 -15.28 2.67
N ASN A 98 -10.09 -14.60 1.53
CA ASN A 98 -9.09 -14.82 0.47
C ASN A 98 -8.06 -13.70 0.48
N ASP A 99 -7.00 -13.84 -0.31
CA ASP A 99 -5.98 -12.80 -0.45
C ASP A 99 -6.60 -11.49 -0.95
N LEU A 100 -6.14 -10.39 -0.39
CA LEU A 100 -6.41 -9.05 -0.89
C LEU A 100 -5.25 -8.68 -1.81
N ILE A 101 -5.57 -8.45 -3.08
CA ILE A 101 -4.56 -8.14 -4.10
C ILE A 101 -4.74 -6.68 -4.53
N VAL A 102 -3.67 -5.92 -4.39
CA VAL A 102 -3.66 -4.48 -4.60
C VAL A 102 -2.55 -4.13 -5.57
N ILE A 103 -2.87 -3.36 -6.60
CA ILE A 103 -1.86 -2.68 -7.39
C ILE A 103 -1.66 -1.29 -6.81
N LEU A 104 -0.41 -0.87 -6.66
CA LEU A 104 -0.11 0.46 -6.16
C LEU A 104 0.92 1.16 -7.02
N TRP A 105 0.72 2.45 -7.22
CA TRP A 105 1.66 3.35 -7.87
C TRP A 105 2.19 4.35 -6.85
N SER A 106 3.48 4.63 -6.93
CA SER A 106 4.13 5.70 -6.17
C SER A 106 4.82 6.65 -7.15
N ASN A 107 4.76 7.95 -6.87
CA ASN A 107 5.42 8.96 -7.70
C ASN A 107 6.96 8.89 -7.63
N GLU A 108 7.51 8.15 -6.67
CA GLU A 108 8.94 7.99 -6.46
C GLU A 108 9.32 6.51 -6.45
N ILE A 109 10.52 6.21 -6.95
CA ILE A 109 11.11 4.89 -6.84
C ILE A 109 11.54 4.68 -5.38
N PHE A 110 11.33 3.47 -4.85
CA PHE A 110 11.88 3.10 -3.54
C PHE A 110 13.40 3.18 -3.56
N ASN A 111 13.96 3.96 -2.64
CA ASN A 111 15.39 4.11 -2.45
C ASN A 111 15.74 3.63 -1.03
N LYS A 112 16.47 2.52 -0.94
CA LYS A 112 16.84 1.91 0.34
C LYS A 112 17.65 2.85 1.25
N ALA A 113 18.45 3.75 0.65
CA ALA A 113 19.24 4.73 1.41
C ALA A 113 18.40 5.87 1.95
N LYS A 114 17.30 6.22 1.27
CA LYS A 114 16.32 7.23 1.68
C LYS A 114 14.91 6.70 1.40
N PRO A 115 14.40 5.79 2.23
CA PRO A 115 13.15 5.10 1.91
C PRO A 115 11.90 5.98 2.00
N ASP A 116 11.98 7.13 2.67
CA ASP A 116 10.83 8.01 2.91
C ASP A 116 9.63 7.23 3.46
N THR A 117 9.90 6.31 4.37
CA THR A 117 8.89 5.48 5.00
C THR A 117 9.14 5.48 6.50
N PHE A 118 8.19 6.00 7.27
CA PHE A 118 8.31 6.18 8.71
C PHE A 118 7.21 5.40 9.41
N HIS A 119 7.62 4.54 10.33
CA HIS A 119 6.67 3.71 11.09
C HIS A 119 5.70 4.58 11.90
N TYR A 120 4.41 4.22 11.87
CA TYR A 120 3.36 4.88 12.63
C TYR A 120 2.26 3.88 12.95
N ASN A 121 2.05 3.59 14.22
CA ASN A 121 1.04 2.61 14.63
C ASN A 121 -0.34 3.25 14.63
N LEU A 122 -1.25 2.68 13.83
CA LEU A 122 -2.64 3.13 13.70
C LEU A 122 -3.61 2.37 14.60
N ASP A 123 -3.13 1.35 15.27
CA ASP A 123 -3.98 0.51 16.13
C ASP A 123 -4.29 1.15 17.48
#